data_e01dc564a7e43463168598303279123c
#
_entry.id   e01dc564a7e43463168598303279123c
#
_cell.length_a   1.000
_cell.length_b   1.000
_cell.length_c   1.000
_cell.angle_alpha   90.00
_cell.angle_beta   90.00
_cell.angle_gamma   90.00
#
_symmetry.space_group_name_H-M   'P 1'
#
loop_
_entity.id
_entity.type
_entity.pdbx_description
1 polymer ?
#
loop_
_entity_poly.entity_id
_entity_poly.type
_entity_poly.pdbx_seq_one_letter_code
_entity_poly.pdbx_strand_id
1 'polypeptide(L)'
;MRAKNEDTKIRIYEYINEYIKTYRVSPTITEIAKNANCAVSTAYKFLERLQDEGLIDMAGRGRITSTVNNWEMGYAPILGMVACGKPKLAVEDIQGYLPLNMDYFGKGEYFLLVASGESMINAGIDDGDLVLIRRQRTCENVQIAVVLTEDDSGESSATLKRVYRDNKRKRFRLHPENDEMEDFYAKNIDIIGIAVKVIKDVI
;
A
#
# COMPACT_ATOMS: atom_id res chain seq x y z
N MET A 1 18.25 -36.69 -23.83
CA MET A 1 17.33 -36.79 -22.66
C MET A 1 17.62 -35.77 -21.55
N ARG A 2 18.87 -35.49 -21.18
CA ARG A 2 19.22 -34.49 -20.12
C ARG A 2 18.75 -33.07 -20.44
N ALA A 3 18.97 -32.56 -21.67
CA ALA A 3 18.57 -31.20 -22.08
C ALA A 3 17.06 -30.97 -21.97
N LYS A 4 16.23 -31.93 -22.41
CA LYS A 4 14.76 -31.83 -22.36
C LYS A 4 14.21 -31.80 -20.93
N ASN A 5 14.91 -32.39 -19.97
CA ASN A 5 14.56 -32.38 -18.56
C ASN A 5 14.86 -31.01 -17.91
N GLU A 6 15.96 -30.38 -18.31
CA GLU A 6 16.36 -29.06 -17.77
C GLU A 6 15.42 -27.98 -18.32
N ASP A 7 15.07 -27.99 -19.59
CA ASP A 7 14.08 -27.08 -20.19
C ASP A 7 12.71 -27.18 -19.52
N THR A 8 12.30 -28.38 -19.10
CA THR A 8 11.03 -28.56 -18.40
C THR A 8 11.07 -28.01 -16.99
N LYS A 9 12.19 -28.19 -16.26
CA LYS A 9 12.40 -27.60 -14.93
C LYS A 9 12.36 -26.08 -14.99
N ILE A 10 13.06 -25.49 -15.95
CA ILE A 10 13.08 -24.02 -16.15
C ILE A 10 11.68 -23.50 -16.44
N ARG A 11 10.92 -24.09 -17.33
CA ARG A 11 9.55 -23.68 -17.65
C ARG A 11 8.62 -23.77 -16.43
N ILE A 12 8.75 -24.82 -15.62
CA ILE A 12 7.97 -24.95 -14.37
C ILE A 12 8.30 -23.79 -13.43
N TYR A 13 9.58 -23.50 -13.25
CA TYR A 13 10.03 -22.44 -12.38
C TYR A 13 9.58 -21.05 -12.84
N GLU A 14 9.74 -20.74 -14.12
CA GLU A 14 9.28 -19.48 -14.72
C GLU A 14 7.77 -19.32 -14.60
N TYR A 15 7.00 -20.39 -14.89
CA TYR A 15 5.55 -20.37 -14.74
C TYR A 15 5.10 -20.10 -13.30
N ILE A 16 5.72 -20.73 -12.31
CA ILE A 16 5.42 -20.51 -10.89
C ILE A 16 5.66 -19.03 -10.53
N ASN A 17 6.80 -18.48 -10.93
CA ASN A 17 7.14 -17.09 -10.65
C ASN A 17 6.16 -16.11 -11.30
N GLU A 18 5.85 -16.30 -12.57
CA GLU A 18 4.93 -15.46 -13.31
C GLU A 18 3.50 -15.55 -12.76
N TYR A 19 3.06 -16.77 -12.43
CA TYR A 19 1.72 -16.99 -11.85
C TYR A 19 1.59 -16.30 -10.49
N ILE A 20 2.56 -16.50 -9.59
CA ILE A 20 2.56 -15.85 -8.28
C ILE A 20 2.64 -14.32 -8.43
N LYS A 21 3.45 -13.83 -9.36
CA LYS A 21 3.55 -12.39 -9.65
C LYS A 21 2.21 -11.80 -10.12
N THR A 22 1.50 -12.51 -10.99
CA THR A 22 0.25 -12.05 -11.61
C THR A 22 -0.94 -12.18 -10.68
N TYR A 23 -1.12 -13.38 -10.07
CA TYR A 23 -2.33 -13.72 -9.32
C TYR A 23 -2.17 -13.61 -7.80
N ARG A 24 -0.95 -13.44 -7.31
CA ARG A 24 -0.62 -13.32 -5.86
C ARG A 24 -1.02 -14.56 -5.03
N VAL A 25 -1.23 -15.68 -5.70
CA VAL A 25 -1.51 -16.98 -5.10
C VAL A 25 -0.63 -18.04 -5.75
N SER A 26 -0.43 -19.17 -5.05
CA SER A 26 0.30 -20.32 -5.58
C SER A 26 -0.51 -21.03 -6.68
N PRO A 27 0.10 -21.37 -7.82
CA PRO A 27 -0.54 -22.27 -8.78
C PRO A 27 -0.70 -23.67 -8.18
N THR A 28 -1.73 -24.37 -8.64
CA THR A 28 -1.90 -25.79 -8.31
C THR A 28 -0.92 -26.65 -9.12
N ILE A 29 -0.60 -27.83 -8.60
CA ILE A 29 0.29 -28.77 -9.31
C ILE A 29 -0.29 -29.19 -10.68
N THR A 30 -1.61 -29.22 -10.80
CA THR A 30 -2.30 -29.53 -12.06
C THR A 30 -2.12 -28.42 -13.09
N GLU A 31 -2.18 -27.15 -12.68
CA GLU A 31 -1.92 -25.99 -13.56
C GLU A 31 -0.45 -25.97 -14.01
N ILE A 32 0.47 -26.25 -13.08
CA ILE A 32 1.90 -26.37 -13.39
C ILE A 32 2.16 -27.46 -14.41
N ALA A 33 1.62 -28.66 -14.19
CA ALA A 33 1.78 -29.80 -15.09
C ALA A 33 1.21 -29.52 -16.49
N LYS A 34 0.02 -28.89 -16.55
CA LYS A 34 -0.63 -28.48 -17.79
C LYS A 34 0.21 -27.46 -18.56
N ASN A 35 0.71 -26.42 -17.89
CA ASN A 35 1.54 -25.40 -18.54
C ASN A 35 2.87 -25.97 -19.02
N ALA A 36 3.53 -26.83 -18.23
CA ALA A 36 4.78 -27.46 -18.59
C ALA A 36 4.63 -28.63 -19.61
N ASN A 37 3.38 -28.96 -20.00
CA ASN A 37 3.06 -30.07 -20.87
C ASN A 37 3.69 -31.39 -20.40
N CYS A 38 3.48 -31.72 -19.13
CA CYS A 38 4.01 -32.95 -18.52
C CYS A 38 2.97 -33.60 -17.59
N ALA A 39 3.23 -34.83 -17.19
CA ALA A 39 2.40 -35.51 -16.20
C ALA A 39 2.55 -34.87 -14.81
N VAL A 40 1.49 -34.91 -13.99
CA VAL A 40 1.49 -34.36 -12.61
C VAL A 40 2.61 -34.98 -11.78
N SER A 41 2.85 -36.28 -11.91
CA SER A 41 3.96 -36.97 -11.23
C SER A 41 5.34 -36.47 -11.66
N THR A 42 5.47 -36.03 -12.91
CA THR A 42 6.70 -35.43 -13.43
C THR A 42 6.88 -34.01 -12.89
N ALA A 43 5.80 -33.22 -12.89
CA ALA A 43 5.81 -31.89 -12.28
C ALA A 43 6.24 -31.97 -10.80
N TYR A 44 5.69 -32.92 -10.04
CA TYR A 44 6.03 -33.12 -8.64
C TYR A 44 7.53 -33.36 -8.42
N LYS A 45 8.15 -34.22 -9.24
CA LYS A 45 9.61 -34.47 -9.17
C LYS A 45 10.45 -33.24 -9.47
N PHE A 46 9.99 -32.36 -10.35
CA PHE A 46 10.68 -31.10 -10.59
C PHE A 46 10.49 -30.10 -9.47
N LEU A 47 9.31 -30.07 -8.83
CA LEU A 47 9.08 -29.24 -7.65
C LEU A 47 9.98 -29.65 -6.49
N GLU A 48 10.14 -30.96 -6.21
CA GLU A 48 11.07 -31.45 -5.21
C GLU A 48 12.53 -30.99 -5.50
N ARG A 49 12.97 -31.08 -6.74
CA ARG A 49 14.30 -30.59 -7.14
C ARG A 49 14.46 -29.09 -6.97
N LEU A 50 13.44 -28.28 -7.35
CA LEU A 50 13.46 -26.85 -7.17
C LEU A 50 13.50 -26.47 -5.70
N GLN A 51 12.84 -27.24 -4.85
CA GLN A 51 12.90 -27.10 -3.39
C GLN A 51 14.29 -27.45 -2.84
N ASP A 52 14.87 -28.58 -3.27
CA ASP A 52 16.22 -28.99 -2.88
C ASP A 52 17.29 -27.95 -3.32
N GLU A 53 17.08 -27.30 -4.47
CA GLU A 53 17.90 -26.20 -4.96
C GLU A 53 17.63 -24.87 -4.25
N GLY A 54 16.66 -24.81 -3.34
CA GLY A 54 16.28 -23.61 -2.59
C GLY A 54 15.60 -22.53 -3.44
N LEU A 55 15.09 -22.88 -4.62
CA LEU A 55 14.43 -21.94 -5.55
C LEU A 55 12.94 -21.75 -5.26
N ILE A 56 12.31 -22.73 -4.62
CA ILE A 56 10.93 -22.67 -4.14
C ILE A 56 10.87 -23.26 -2.74
N ASP A 57 9.81 -22.93 -2.00
CA ASP A 57 9.44 -23.61 -0.76
C ASP A 57 8.04 -24.22 -0.92
N MET A 58 7.88 -25.48 -0.49
CA MET A 58 6.63 -26.21 -0.52
C MET A 58 6.09 -26.33 0.92
N ALA A 59 5.30 -25.33 1.33
CA ALA A 59 4.58 -25.40 2.60
C ALA A 59 3.40 -26.38 2.51
N GLY A 60 3.06 -27.05 3.61
CA GLY A 60 2.03 -28.09 3.66
C GLY A 60 0.73 -27.78 2.91
N ARG A 61 0.08 -28.82 2.37
CA ARG A 61 -1.11 -28.80 1.50
C ARG A 61 -0.86 -28.25 0.09
N GLY A 62 0.36 -28.38 -0.47
CA GLY A 62 0.66 -28.03 -1.87
C GLY A 62 0.78 -26.54 -2.13
N ARG A 63 0.98 -25.71 -1.11
CA ARG A 63 1.27 -24.29 -1.25
C ARG A 63 2.74 -24.14 -1.67
N ILE A 64 2.95 -23.60 -2.86
CA ILE A 64 4.29 -23.34 -3.42
C ILE A 64 4.58 -21.84 -3.26
N THR A 65 5.70 -21.53 -2.62
CA THR A 65 6.22 -20.15 -2.58
C THR A 65 7.56 -20.12 -3.30
N SER A 66 7.78 -19.12 -4.12
CA SER A 66 9.09 -18.91 -4.76
C SER A 66 10.00 -18.16 -3.78
N THR A 67 11.21 -18.68 -3.57
CA THR A 67 12.23 -18.00 -2.76
C THR A 67 12.79 -16.76 -3.46
N VAL A 68 12.60 -16.66 -4.78
CA VAL A 68 12.97 -15.51 -5.60
C VAL A 68 11.85 -14.49 -5.69
N ASN A 69 10.79 -14.63 -4.92
CA ASN A 69 9.85 -13.53 -4.73
C ASN A 69 10.56 -12.35 -4.05
N ASN A 70 11.38 -11.65 -4.81
CA ASN A 70 11.80 -10.29 -4.53
C ASN A 70 10.55 -9.39 -4.61
N TRP A 71 9.65 -9.58 -3.67
CA TRP A 71 8.65 -8.57 -3.42
C TRP A 71 9.42 -7.36 -2.92
N GLU A 72 9.40 -6.31 -3.71
CA GLU A 72 9.98 -5.06 -3.26
C GLU A 72 9.19 -4.62 -2.02
N MET A 73 9.75 -4.91 -0.84
CA MET A 73 9.14 -4.53 0.43
C MET A 73 9.61 -3.14 0.79
N GLY A 74 8.66 -2.25 0.98
CA GLY A 74 8.88 -0.96 1.61
C GLY A 74 8.38 -0.99 3.05
N TYR A 75 8.67 0.08 3.79
CA TYR A 75 8.19 0.27 5.16
C TYR A 75 7.58 1.66 5.27
N ALA A 76 6.34 1.74 5.76
CA ALA A 76 5.69 2.99 6.08
C ALA A 76 5.79 3.25 7.59
N PRO A 77 6.45 4.34 8.03
CA PRO A 77 6.44 4.72 9.43
C PRO A 77 5.03 5.07 9.88
N ILE A 78 4.65 4.63 11.08
CA ILE A 78 3.43 5.03 11.76
C ILE A 78 3.79 6.28 12.56
N LEU A 79 3.25 7.41 12.14
CA LEU A 79 3.42 8.69 12.81
C LEU A 79 2.29 8.87 13.83
N GLY A 80 2.63 9.30 15.03
CA GLY A 80 1.65 9.66 16.04
C GLY A 80 0.71 10.77 15.56
N MET A 81 -0.28 11.12 16.40
CA MET A 81 -1.22 12.19 16.09
C MET A 81 -0.47 13.46 15.67
N VAL A 82 -0.84 14.01 14.53
CA VAL A 82 -0.39 15.33 14.13
C VAL A 82 -1.08 16.32 15.08
N ALA A 83 -0.35 16.71 16.13
CA ALA A 83 -0.83 17.73 17.03
C ALA A 83 -1.01 19.02 16.22
N CYS A 84 -2.24 19.54 16.19
CA CYS A 84 -2.53 20.89 15.71
C CYS A 84 -1.55 21.86 16.37
N GLY A 85 -0.79 22.63 15.58
CA GLY A 85 0.06 23.69 16.10
C GLY A 85 1.57 23.57 15.93
N LYS A 86 2.10 22.49 15.32
CA LYS A 86 3.53 22.44 14.97
C LYS A 86 3.71 22.08 13.49
N PRO A 87 4.46 22.91 12.70
CA PRO A 87 4.60 22.73 11.26
C PRO A 87 5.53 21.59 10.84
N LYS A 88 5.94 20.76 11.76
CA LYS A 88 6.70 19.54 11.47
C LYS A 88 5.76 18.36 11.64
N LEU A 89 5.49 17.63 10.55
CA LEU A 89 5.23 16.20 10.67
C LEU A 89 6.37 15.69 11.54
N ALA A 90 6.09 15.44 12.80
CA ALA A 90 7.14 15.10 13.74
C ALA A 90 7.71 13.74 13.33
N VAL A 91 8.77 13.77 12.54
CA VAL A 91 9.64 12.61 12.29
C VAL A 91 10.17 12.04 13.61
N GLU A 92 9.93 12.76 14.69
CA GLU A 92 10.40 12.44 16.05
C GLU A 92 9.46 11.50 16.83
N ASP A 93 8.22 11.22 16.33
CA ASP A 93 7.27 10.34 17.02
C ASP A 93 6.84 9.16 16.14
N ILE A 94 7.83 8.39 15.69
CA ILE A 94 7.58 7.13 14.96
C ILE A 94 7.20 6.05 15.97
N GLN A 95 5.94 5.63 15.97
CA GLN A 95 5.40 4.60 16.85
C GLN A 95 5.69 3.17 16.35
N GLY A 96 6.08 3.01 15.08
CA GLY A 96 6.37 1.72 14.47
C GLY A 96 6.47 1.81 12.96
N TYR A 97 6.52 0.65 12.31
CA TYR A 97 6.58 0.55 10.85
C TYR A 97 5.62 -0.53 10.36
N LEU A 98 4.88 -0.25 9.30
CA LEU A 98 4.08 -1.23 8.58
C LEU A 98 4.84 -1.68 7.32
N PRO A 99 5.10 -2.99 7.12
CA PRO A 99 5.66 -3.48 5.86
C PRO A 99 4.64 -3.38 4.74
N LEU A 100 5.04 -2.81 3.60
CA LEU A 100 4.21 -2.64 2.42
C LEU A 100 4.79 -3.40 1.24
N ASN A 101 3.93 -4.12 0.53
CA ASN A 101 4.30 -4.71 -0.74
C ASN A 101 4.27 -3.63 -1.83
N MET A 102 5.44 -3.17 -2.29
CA MET A 102 5.56 -2.09 -3.27
C MET A 102 5.07 -2.46 -4.67
N ASP A 103 4.99 -3.76 -4.98
CA ASP A 103 4.35 -4.20 -6.23
C ASP A 103 2.84 -3.99 -6.21
N TYR A 104 2.21 -4.01 -5.02
CA TYR A 104 0.78 -3.76 -4.86
C TYR A 104 0.45 -2.27 -4.73
N PHE A 105 1.22 -1.54 -3.92
CA PHE A 105 0.97 -0.11 -3.64
C PHE A 105 1.60 0.82 -4.68
N GLY A 106 2.57 0.32 -5.46
CA GLY A 106 3.39 1.11 -6.36
C GLY A 106 4.60 1.73 -5.65
N LYS A 107 5.59 2.12 -6.45
CA LYS A 107 6.79 2.79 -5.93
C LYS A 107 6.45 4.17 -5.40
N GLY A 108 7.01 4.53 -4.27
CA GLY A 108 6.81 5.82 -3.63
C GLY A 108 7.17 5.79 -2.16
N GLU A 109 7.11 6.95 -1.54
CA GLU A 109 7.24 7.09 -0.10
C GLU A 109 5.85 7.07 0.54
N TYR A 110 5.71 6.26 1.59
CA TYR A 110 4.46 6.10 2.32
C TYR A 110 4.70 6.33 3.81
N PHE A 111 3.67 6.79 4.49
CA PHE A 111 3.58 6.85 5.94
C PHE A 111 2.14 6.62 6.39
N LEU A 112 1.96 6.26 7.64
CA LEU A 112 0.65 6.13 8.26
C LEU A 112 0.43 7.27 9.25
N LEU A 113 -0.78 7.78 9.27
CA LEU A 113 -1.27 8.69 10.28
C LEU A 113 -2.35 8.01 11.10
N VAL A 114 -2.34 8.22 12.40
CA VAL A 114 -3.48 7.93 13.26
C VAL A 114 -4.51 9.05 13.06
N ALA A 115 -5.68 8.71 12.57
CA ALA A 115 -6.78 9.66 12.43
C ALA A 115 -7.21 10.15 13.82
N SER A 116 -7.51 11.44 13.93
CA SER A 116 -8.00 12.02 15.17
C SER A 116 -9.25 12.85 14.93
N GLY A 117 -10.28 12.56 15.69
CA GLY A 117 -11.58 13.20 15.61
C GLY A 117 -12.46 12.67 14.47
N GLU A 118 -13.62 13.28 14.34
CA GLU A 118 -14.74 12.77 13.53
C GLU A 118 -14.88 13.47 12.17
N SER A 119 -13.89 14.27 11.77
CA SER A 119 -14.01 15.11 10.57
C SER A 119 -14.07 14.35 9.24
N MET A 120 -13.82 13.03 9.23
CA MET A 120 -13.75 12.21 8.02
C MET A 120 -14.63 10.95 8.08
N ILE A 121 -15.60 10.91 8.99
CA ILE A 121 -16.46 9.73 9.25
C ILE A 121 -17.28 9.32 8.03
N ASN A 122 -17.79 10.27 7.24
CA ASN A 122 -18.57 9.98 6.03
C ASN A 122 -17.69 9.42 4.90
N ALA A 123 -16.36 9.56 5.00
CA ALA A 123 -15.39 8.88 4.12
C ALA A 123 -14.98 7.50 4.68
N GLY A 124 -15.58 7.08 5.80
CA GLY A 124 -15.25 5.82 6.45
C GLY A 124 -13.91 5.86 7.19
N ILE A 125 -13.47 7.03 7.65
CA ILE A 125 -12.27 7.22 8.47
C ILE A 125 -12.73 7.68 9.85
N ASP A 126 -12.62 6.77 10.83
CA ASP A 126 -13.03 7.02 12.21
C ASP A 126 -11.83 7.43 13.08
N ASP A 127 -12.13 7.95 14.27
CA ASP A 127 -11.11 8.25 15.26
C ASP A 127 -10.28 7.00 15.62
N GLY A 128 -8.95 7.10 15.59
CA GLY A 128 -8.02 6.00 15.84
C GLY A 128 -7.66 5.14 14.63
N ASP A 129 -8.31 5.31 13.48
CA ASP A 129 -7.95 4.58 12.26
C ASP A 129 -6.54 4.91 11.78
N LEU A 130 -5.85 3.92 11.20
CA LEU A 130 -4.60 4.14 10.51
C LEU A 130 -4.83 4.48 9.04
N VAL A 131 -4.49 5.69 8.63
CA VAL A 131 -4.62 6.15 7.24
C VAL A 131 -3.27 6.06 6.54
N LEU A 132 -3.17 5.22 5.51
CA LEU A 132 -1.98 5.12 4.67
C LEU A 132 -1.94 6.30 3.70
N ILE A 133 -0.88 7.08 3.79
CA ILE A 133 -0.65 8.28 2.99
C ILE A 133 0.50 8.03 2.03
N ARG A 134 0.29 8.28 0.74
CA ARG A 134 1.37 8.37 -0.24
C ARG A 134 1.91 9.79 -0.26
N ARG A 135 3.19 9.97 0.05
CA ARG A 135 3.86 11.28 0.07
C ARG A 135 3.92 11.88 -1.32
N GLN A 136 3.36 13.04 -1.50
CA GLN A 136 3.46 13.84 -2.73
C GLN A 136 3.05 15.28 -2.47
N ARG A 137 3.52 16.20 -3.32
CA ARG A 137 3.28 17.65 -3.18
C ARG A 137 2.07 18.18 -3.94
N THR A 138 1.34 17.30 -4.59
CA THR A 138 0.15 17.65 -5.40
C THR A 138 -0.98 16.69 -5.11
N CYS A 139 -2.22 17.14 -5.24
CA CYS A 139 -3.39 16.27 -5.27
C CYS A 139 -4.30 16.65 -6.43
N GLU A 140 -5.06 15.71 -6.90
CA GLU A 140 -6.15 15.96 -7.84
C GLU A 140 -7.35 16.55 -7.09
N ASN A 141 -8.22 17.19 -7.85
CA ASN A 141 -9.48 17.70 -7.29
C ASN A 141 -10.31 16.53 -6.71
N VAL A 142 -10.94 16.74 -5.55
CA VAL A 142 -11.77 15.75 -4.86
C VAL A 142 -10.98 14.64 -4.13
N GLN A 143 -9.65 14.62 -4.17
CA GLN A 143 -8.89 13.66 -3.38
C GLN A 143 -8.85 14.03 -1.89
N ILE A 144 -8.78 13.00 -1.05
CA ILE A 144 -8.50 13.16 0.39
C ILE A 144 -6.99 13.28 0.56
N ALA A 145 -6.56 14.36 1.18
CA ALA A 145 -5.14 14.66 1.35
C ALA A 145 -4.83 15.19 2.75
N VAL A 146 -3.60 14.94 3.19
CA VAL A 146 -3.01 15.63 4.32
C VAL A 146 -2.46 16.96 3.81
N VAL A 147 -2.94 18.03 4.37
CA VAL A 147 -2.57 19.40 4.01
C VAL A 147 -2.05 20.16 5.22
N LEU A 148 -1.05 21.01 5.02
CA LEU A 148 -0.70 22.06 5.96
C LEU A 148 -1.40 23.34 5.56
N THR A 149 -2.02 23.96 6.53
CA THR A 149 -2.64 25.28 6.40
C THR A 149 -2.03 26.21 7.43
N GLU A 150 -1.89 27.47 7.09
CA GLU A 150 -1.54 28.52 8.04
C GLU A 150 -2.82 29.29 8.42
N ASP A 151 -3.00 29.51 9.71
CA ASP A 151 -4.07 30.38 10.20
C ASP A 151 -3.65 31.87 10.15
N ASP A 152 -4.56 32.77 10.51
CA ASP A 152 -4.31 34.22 10.52
C ASP A 152 -3.25 34.63 11.55
N SER A 153 -2.88 33.77 12.50
CA SER A 153 -1.79 34.00 13.47
C SER A 153 -0.44 33.55 12.95
N GLY A 154 -0.38 32.88 11.78
CA GLY A 154 0.81 32.29 11.19
C GLY A 154 1.15 30.92 11.79
N GLU A 155 0.22 30.31 12.53
CA GLU A 155 0.40 28.98 13.07
C GLU A 155 -0.01 27.95 12.01
N SER A 156 0.91 27.02 11.70
CA SER A 156 0.65 25.97 10.71
C SER A 156 0.03 24.76 11.38
N SER A 157 -1.04 24.23 10.81
CA SER A 157 -1.68 22.99 11.26
C SER A 157 -1.80 21.98 10.12
N ALA A 158 -1.59 20.70 10.44
CA ALA A 158 -1.83 19.62 9.50
C ALA A 158 -3.23 19.06 9.69
N THR A 159 -3.93 18.81 8.59
CA THR A 159 -5.27 18.24 8.63
C THR A 159 -5.51 17.29 7.46
N LEU A 160 -6.37 16.30 7.66
CA LEU A 160 -6.87 15.39 6.61
C LEU A 160 -8.24 15.88 6.16
N LYS A 161 -8.36 16.24 4.89
CA LYS A 161 -9.63 16.75 4.33
C LYS A 161 -9.77 16.34 2.85
N ARG A 162 -10.99 16.36 2.34
CA ARG A 162 -11.20 16.30 0.91
C ARG A 162 -10.93 17.68 0.29
N VAL A 163 -10.03 17.70 -0.69
CA VAL A 163 -9.52 18.93 -1.27
C VAL A 163 -10.27 19.26 -2.55
N TYR A 164 -10.86 20.45 -2.61
CA TYR A 164 -11.46 21.01 -3.80
C TYR A 164 -10.72 22.29 -4.22
N ARG A 165 -10.45 22.41 -5.50
CA ARG A 165 -9.80 23.61 -6.07
C ARG A 165 -10.84 24.55 -6.65
N ASP A 166 -11.02 25.74 -6.06
CA ASP A 166 -11.87 26.82 -6.57
C ASP A 166 -11.02 27.76 -7.45
N ASN A 167 -10.89 27.43 -8.72
CA ASN A 167 -10.09 28.20 -9.68
C ASN A 167 -10.65 29.61 -9.91
N LYS A 168 -11.98 29.82 -9.74
CA LYS A 168 -12.61 31.13 -9.93
C LYS A 168 -12.21 32.12 -8.84
N ARG A 169 -12.12 31.61 -7.59
CA ARG A 169 -11.78 32.41 -6.41
C ARG A 169 -10.31 32.27 -6.00
N LYS A 170 -9.52 31.51 -6.77
CA LYS A 170 -8.09 31.24 -6.51
C LYS A 170 -7.84 30.79 -5.06
N ARG A 171 -8.63 29.82 -4.61
CA ARG A 171 -8.55 29.26 -3.27
C ARG A 171 -8.83 27.76 -3.26
N PHE A 172 -8.52 27.12 -2.16
CA PHE A 172 -8.88 25.72 -1.88
C PHE A 172 -10.05 25.69 -0.91
N ARG A 173 -10.96 24.74 -1.11
CA ARG A 173 -11.98 24.34 -0.16
C ARG A 173 -11.56 23.01 0.43
N LEU A 174 -11.34 22.97 1.70
CA LEU A 174 -11.03 21.79 2.50
C LEU A 174 -12.32 21.32 3.16
N HIS A 175 -12.87 20.24 2.64
CA HIS A 175 -14.15 19.72 3.03
C HIS A 175 -13.97 18.59 4.03
N PRO A 176 -14.50 18.71 5.26
CA PRO A 176 -14.64 17.58 6.15
C PRO A 176 -15.71 16.63 5.58
N GLU A 177 -15.47 15.36 5.65
CA GLU A 177 -16.44 14.31 5.35
C GLU A 177 -17.29 14.04 6.62
N ASN A 178 -17.98 15.09 7.08
CA ASN A 178 -18.88 15.08 8.22
C ASN A 178 -19.92 16.21 8.05
N ASP A 179 -21.19 15.84 8.00
CA ASP A 179 -22.29 16.77 7.73
C ASP A 179 -22.49 17.82 8.84
N GLU A 180 -21.93 17.59 10.04
CA GLU A 180 -21.99 18.52 11.17
C GLU A 180 -20.86 19.55 11.16
N MET A 181 -19.93 19.47 10.20
CA MET A 181 -18.75 20.33 10.13
C MET A 181 -18.79 21.20 8.88
N GLU A 182 -18.33 22.46 9.02
CA GLU A 182 -18.29 23.40 7.93
C GLU A 182 -17.01 23.27 7.09
N ASP A 183 -17.11 23.69 5.82
CA ASP A 183 -15.99 23.81 4.90
C ASP A 183 -14.98 24.86 5.38
N PHE A 184 -13.72 24.52 5.27
CA PHE A 184 -12.62 25.47 5.49
C PHE A 184 -12.04 25.94 4.16
N TYR A 185 -11.72 27.24 4.08
CA TYR A 185 -11.17 27.84 2.86
C TYR A 185 -9.79 28.43 3.12
N ALA A 186 -8.83 28.05 2.28
CA ALA A 186 -7.46 28.55 2.34
C ALA A 186 -7.01 29.05 0.96
N LYS A 187 -6.23 30.14 0.93
CA LYS A 187 -5.62 30.65 -0.30
C LYS A 187 -4.45 29.80 -0.74
N ASN A 188 -3.67 29.37 0.21
CA ASN A 188 -2.49 28.52 0.01
C ASN A 188 -2.61 27.31 0.93
N ILE A 189 -2.18 26.17 0.42
CA ILE A 189 -2.05 24.93 1.19
C ILE A 189 -0.79 24.22 0.73
N ASP A 190 -0.11 23.54 1.63
CA ASP A 190 0.96 22.62 1.30
C ASP A 190 0.44 21.18 1.37
N ILE A 191 0.45 20.48 0.25
CA ILE A 191 0.09 19.08 0.18
C ILE A 191 1.26 18.24 0.68
N ILE A 192 1.02 17.42 1.70
CA ILE A 192 2.00 16.48 2.26
C ILE A 192 1.88 15.11 1.60
N GLY A 193 0.66 14.70 1.29
CA GLY A 193 0.37 13.43 0.64
C GLY A 193 -1.11 13.18 0.48
N ILE A 194 -1.46 12.13 -0.24
CA ILE A 194 -2.83 11.69 -0.47
C ILE A 194 -3.14 10.42 0.30
N ALA A 195 -4.36 10.32 0.84
CA ALA A 195 -4.86 9.10 1.45
C ALA A 195 -5.10 8.02 0.38
N VAL A 196 -4.55 6.83 0.57
CA VAL A 196 -4.67 5.72 -0.37
C VAL A 196 -5.40 4.51 0.21
N LYS A 197 -5.34 4.30 1.52
CA LYS A 197 -6.03 3.22 2.23
C LYS A 197 -6.31 3.63 3.67
N VAL A 198 -7.30 2.97 4.26
CA VAL A 198 -7.61 3.02 5.69
C VAL A 198 -7.47 1.61 6.25
N ILE A 199 -6.83 1.48 7.39
CA ILE A 199 -6.69 0.22 8.14
C ILE A 199 -7.46 0.41 9.44
N LYS A 200 -8.42 -0.47 9.68
CA LYS A 200 -9.30 -0.45 10.85
C LYS A 200 -9.10 -1.70 11.68
N ASP A 201 -9.16 -1.53 12.98
CA ASP A 201 -9.31 -2.66 13.87
C ASP A 201 -10.80 -3.09 13.86
N VAL A 202 -11.02 -4.38 13.63
CA VAL A 202 -12.36 -4.97 13.73
C VAL A 202 -12.50 -5.52 15.14
N ILE A 203 -13.30 -4.86 15.95
CA ILE A 203 -13.60 -5.25 17.35
C ILE A 203 -14.83 -6.14 17.36
#